data_f2dfff413268090acb3064a97d0e0621
#
_entry.id   f2dfff413268090acb3064a97d0e0621
#
_cell.length_a   1.000
_cell.length_b   1.000
_cell.length_c   1.000
_cell.angle_alpha   90.00
_cell.angle_beta   90.00
_cell.angle_gamma   90.00
#
_symmetry.space_group_name_H-M   'P 1'
#
loop_
_entity.id
_entity.type
_entity.pdbx_description
1 polymer ?
#
loop_
_entity_poly.entity_id
_entity_poly.type
_entity_poly.pdbx_seq_one_letter_code
_entity_poly.pdbx_strand_id
1 'polypeptide(L)'
;MTVKKILVIRSSSMGDVIHALPAAFDIKQALPEAQLDWVIEESFRDVTDLSPFIDNTIVTAFRRWRKHPLSAVTRREVSDLRHLLRENHYDIVIDLQGLI
;
A
#
# COMPACT_ATOMS: atom_id res chain seq x y z
N MET A 1 -23.52 -6.57 -2.61
CA MET A 1 -22.36 -6.31 -1.74
C MET A 1 -21.63 -5.06 -2.20
N THR A 2 -21.38 -4.14 -1.31
CA THR A 2 -20.71 -2.88 -1.66
C THR A 2 -19.24 -2.95 -1.27
N VAL A 3 -18.34 -2.71 -2.24
CA VAL A 3 -16.90 -2.60 -1.97
C VAL A 3 -16.65 -1.23 -1.37
N LYS A 4 -16.10 -1.18 -0.16
CA LYS A 4 -15.83 0.05 0.57
C LYS A 4 -14.36 0.41 0.64
N LYS A 5 -13.48 -0.58 0.77
CA LYS A 5 -12.04 -0.36 0.95
C LYS A 5 -11.22 -1.33 0.12
N ILE A 6 -10.27 -0.78 -0.61
CA ILE A 6 -9.37 -1.53 -1.50
C ILE A 6 -7.93 -1.22 -1.09
N LEU A 7 -7.11 -2.26 -1.01
CA LEU A 7 -5.68 -2.12 -0.77
C LEU A 7 -4.92 -2.57 -1.99
N VAL A 8 -4.04 -1.72 -2.50
CA VAL A 8 -3.08 -2.07 -3.55
C VAL A 8 -1.69 -2.19 -2.93
N ILE A 9 -1.01 -3.30 -3.20
CA ILE A 9 0.35 -3.53 -2.74
C ILE A 9 1.29 -3.46 -3.94
N ARG A 10 1.97 -2.33 -4.11
CA ARG A 10 3.04 -2.13 -5.08
C ARG A 10 4.06 -1.20 -4.46
N SER A 11 4.97 -1.77 -3.67
CA SER A 11 5.86 -1.00 -2.81
C SER A 11 7.15 -0.57 -3.51
N SER A 12 7.60 -1.28 -4.54
CA SER A 12 8.86 -1.03 -5.25
C SER A 12 8.85 -1.71 -6.63
N SER A 13 9.82 -1.48 -7.51
CA SER A 13 10.74 -0.36 -7.42
C SER A 13 10.09 0.89 -7.99
N MET A 14 10.80 2.04 -7.97
CA MET A 14 10.18 3.32 -8.36
C MET A 14 9.52 3.29 -9.75
N GLY A 15 10.24 2.75 -10.76
CA GLY A 15 9.67 2.66 -12.11
C GLY A 15 8.43 1.78 -12.16
N ASP A 16 8.44 0.65 -11.44
CA ASP A 16 7.28 -0.26 -11.38
C ASP A 16 6.09 0.40 -10.71
N VAL A 17 6.33 1.18 -9.66
CA VAL A 17 5.26 1.91 -8.96
C VAL A 17 4.66 2.95 -9.90
N ILE A 18 5.49 3.73 -10.59
CA ILE A 18 5.02 4.75 -11.55
C ILE A 18 4.17 4.11 -12.64
N HIS A 19 4.59 2.97 -13.19
CA HIS A 19 3.85 2.25 -14.22
C HIS A 19 2.54 1.66 -13.69
N ALA A 20 2.43 1.42 -12.40
CA ALA A 20 1.21 0.89 -11.79
C ALA A 20 0.20 1.98 -11.41
N LEU A 21 0.61 3.24 -11.29
CA LEU A 21 -0.28 4.33 -10.88
C LEU A 21 -1.57 4.44 -11.72
N PRO A 22 -1.57 4.20 -13.04
CA PRO A 22 -2.82 4.22 -13.81
C PRO A 22 -3.88 3.27 -13.30
N ALA A 23 -3.49 2.19 -12.60
CA ALA A 23 -4.45 1.27 -12.00
C ALA A 23 -5.34 1.96 -10.96
N ALA A 24 -4.81 2.98 -10.25
CA ALA A 24 -5.60 3.73 -9.29
C ALA A 24 -6.75 4.47 -9.97
N PHE A 25 -6.49 5.06 -11.14
CA PHE A 25 -7.52 5.70 -11.94
C PHE A 25 -8.59 4.69 -12.35
N ASP A 26 -8.17 3.53 -12.90
CA ASP A 26 -9.09 2.50 -13.37
C ASP A 26 -9.98 1.97 -12.24
N ILE A 27 -9.40 1.75 -11.07
CA ILE A 27 -10.14 1.30 -9.88
C ILE A 27 -11.19 2.32 -9.48
N LYS A 28 -10.83 3.60 -9.44
CA LYS A 28 -11.76 4.67 -9.08
C LYS A 28 -12.85 4.88 -10.12
N GLN A 29 -12.56 4.61 -11.40
CA GLN A 29 -13.59 4.64 -12.44
C GLN A 29 -14.61 3.52 -12.23
N ALA A 30 -14.16 2.34 -11.84
CA ALA A 30 -15.04 1.20 -11.61
C ALA A 30 -15.78 1.29 -10.26
N LEU A 31 -15.11 1.82 -9.23
CA LEU A 31 -15.61 1.86 -7.85
C LEU A 31 -15.37 3.24 -7.24
N PRO A 32 -16.08 4.28 -7.71
CA PRO A 32 -15.80 5.68 -7.31
C PRO A 32 -16.01 5.95 -5.83
N GLU A 33 -16.84 5.18 -5.15
CA GLU A 33 -17.14 5.37 -3.73
C GLU A 33 -16.16 4.61 -2.81
N ALA A 34 -15.31 3.76 -3.37
CA ALA A 34 -14.39 2.97 -2.57
C ALA A 34 -13.16 3.80 -2.16
N GLN A 35 -12.71 3.59 -0.91
CA GLN A 35 -11.45 4.13 -0.43
C GLN A 35 -10.31 3.27 -1.00
N LEU A 36 -9.35 3.91 -1.63
CA LEU A 36 -8.19 3.23 -2.21
C LEU A 36 -6.94 3.58 -1.43
N ASP A 37 -6.35 2.57 -0.80
CA ASP A 37 -5.10 2.71 -0.06
C ASP A 37 -3.98 1.98 -0.82
N TRP A 38 -2.77 2.52 -0.74
CA TRP A 38 -1.62 2.02 -1.49
C TRP A 38 -0.44 1.80 -0.56
N VAL A 39 0.13 0.59 -0.59
CA VAL A 39 1.34 0.26 0.17
C VAL A 39 2.56 0.64 -0.65
N ILE A 40 3.43 1.46 -0.08
CA ILE A 40 4.63 1.98 -0.72
C ILE A 40 5.84 1.87 0.21
N GLU A 41 7.00 1.58 -0.35
CA GLU A 41 8.25 1.60 0.39
C GLU A 41 8.63 3.04 0.77
N GLU A 42 9.17 3.25 1.97
CA GLU A 42 9.50 4.58 2.49
C GLU A 42 10.36 5.42 1.54
N SER A 43 11.27 4.78 0.79
CA SER A 43 12.14 5.46 -0.18
C SER A 43 11.37 6.08 -1.35
N PHE A 44 10.17 5.62 -1.63
CA PHE A 44 9.37 6.02 -2.78
C PHE A 44 8.06 6.69 -2.40
N ARG A 45 7.94 7.14 -1.15
CA ARG A 45 6.71 7.70 -0.62
C ARG A 45 6.12 8.81 -1.50
N ASP A 46 6.97 9.68 -2.03
CA ASP A 46 6.51 10.82 -2.82
C ASP A 46 5.88 10.43 -4.15
N VAL A 47 6.16 9.22 -4.63
CA VAL A 47 5.61 8.75 -5.91
C VAL A 47 4.09 8.61 -5.86
N THR A 48 3.53 8.15 -4.73
CA THR A 48 2.09 7.99 -4.60
C THR A 48 1.34 9.32 -4.61
N ASP A 49 2.03 10.41 -4.24
CA ASP A 49 1.44 11.75 -4.27
C ASP A 49 1.16 12.24 -5.69
N LEU A 50 1.74 11.57 -6.70
CA LEU A 50 1.48 11.90 -8.10
C LEU A 50 0.09 11.48 -8.56
N SER A 51 -0.58 10.61 -7.81
CA SER A 51 -1.92 10.15 -8.17
C SER A 51 -2.98 10.74 -7.22
N PRO A 52 -3.93 11.53 -7.76
CA PRO A 52 -5.03 12.07 -6.95
C PRO A 52 -6.07 10.99 -6.59
N PHE A 53 -5.93 9.78 -7.14
CA PHE A 53 -6.90 8.69 -6.94
C PHE A 53 -6.55 7.79 -5.77
N ILE A 54 -5.38 7.96 -5.17
CA ILE A 54 -4.97 7.24 -3.97
C ILE A 54 -5.43 8.04 -2.76
N ASP A 55 -6.29 7.44 -1.94
CA ASP A 55 -6.86 8.12 -0.77
C ASP A 55 -5.89 8.14 0.41
N ASN A 56 -5.22 7.02 0.67
CA ASN A 56 -4.24 6.92 1.74
C ASN A 56 -3.02 6.14 1.30
N THR A 57 -1.86 6.57 1.75
CA THR A 57 -0.59 5.88 1.52
C THR A 57 -0.16 5.19 2.80
N ILE A 58 0.12 3.89 2.70
CA ILE A 58 0.63 3.10 3.82
C ILE A 58 2.11 2.87 3.57
N VAL A 59 2.95 3.52 4.39
CA VAL A 59 4.40 3.48 4.22
C VAL A 59 4.97 2.25 4.93
N THR A 60 5.83 1.52 4.23
CA THR A 60 6.54 0.37 4.77
C THR A 60 8.04 0.56 4.64
N ALA A 61 8.79 -0.24 5.37
CA ALA A 61 10.24 -0.20 5.34
C ALA A 61 10.81 -1.61 5.16
N PHE A 62 10.31 -2.34 4.17
CA PHE A 62 10.67 -3.75 3.95
C PHE A 62 12.17 -3.98 3.84
N ARG A 63 12.90 -3.08 3.15
CA ARG A 63 14.35 -3.19 3.01
C ARG A 63 15.05 -3.11 4.37
N ARG A 64 14.67 -2.11 5.16
CA ARG A 64 15.25 -1.88 6.49
C ARG A 64 14.88 -3.03 7.44
N TRP A 65 13.64 -3.50 7.38
CA TRP A 65 13.18 -4.61 8.23
C TRP A 65 13.93 -5.92 7.93
N ARG A 66 14.20 -6.18 6.65
CA ARG A 66 14.97 -7.38 6.27
C ARG A 66 16.40 -7.35 6.78
N LYS A 67 17.01 -6.15 6.85
CA LYS A 67 18.37 -5.99 7.36
C LYS A 67 18.46 -6.12 8.87
N HIS A 68 17.38 -5.78 9.57
CA HIS A 68 17.35 -5.75 11.04
C HIS A 68 16.10 -6.46 11.57
N PRO A 69 15.91 -7.76 11.26
CA PRO A 69 14.64 -8.43 11.58
C PRO A 69 14.37 -8.61 13.08
N LEU A 70 15.42 -8.62 13.90
CA LEU A 70 15.31 -8.82 15.35
C LEU A 70 15.32 -7.51 16.14
N SER A 71 15.46 -6.38 15.47
CA SER A 71 15.45 -5.06 16.09
C SER A 71 14.09 -4.78 16.73
N ALA A 72 14.10 -4.14 17.91
CA ALA A 72 12.87 -3.74 18.59
C ALA A 72 12.06 -2.75 17.74
N VAL A 73 12.75 -1.85 17.03
CA VAL A 73 12.09 -0.89 16.13
C VAL A 73 11.38 -1.62 15.00
N THR A 74 12.06 -2.57 14.35
CA THR A 74 11.48 -3.37 13.27
C THR A 74 10.22 -4.09 13.75
N ARG A 75 10.30 -4.77 14.89
CA ARG A 75 9.17 -5.53 15.42
C ARG A 75 7.98 -4.63 15.74
N ARG A 76 8.22 -3.45 16.27
CA ARG A 76 7.17 -2.48 16.55
C ARG A 76 6.51 -2.00 15.26
N GLU A 77 7.32 -1.61 14.27
CA GLU A 77 6.80 -1.10 13.00
C GLU A 77 6.00 -2.15 12.24
N VAL A 78 6.47 -3.40 12.24
CA VAL A 78 5.73 -4.51 11.61
C VAL A 78 4.42 -4.77 12.34
N SER A 79 4.43 -4.71 13.68
CA SER A 79 3.23 -4.88 14.49
C SER A 79 2.22 -3.77 14.21
N ASP A 80 2.69 -2.52 14.12
CA ASP A 80 1.83 -1.37 13.81
C ASP A 80 1.18 -1.52 12.43
N LEU A 81 1.95 -2.00 11.44
CA LEU A 81 1.43 -2.26 10.11
C LEU A 81 0.33 -3.31 10.14
N ARG A 82 0.55 -4.40 10.88
CA ARG A 82 -0.46 -5.46 11.01
C ARG A 82 -1.75 -4.95 11.63
N HIS A 83 -1.64 -4.14 12.69
CA HIS A 83 -2.80 -3.52 13.32
C HIS A 83 -3.56 -2.63 12.36
N LEU A 84 -2.84 -1.78 11.65
CA LEU A 84 -3.43 -0.88 10.67
C LEU A 84 -4.21 -1.64 9.59
N LEU A 85 -3.61 -2.69 9.04
CA LEU A 85 -4.25 -3.49 7.99
C LEU A 85 -5.48 -4.23 8.50
N ARG A 86 -5.43 -4.75 9.72
CA ARG A 86 -6.57 -5.45 10.33
C ARG A 86 -7.72 -4.51 10.64
N GLU A 87 -7.41 -3.33 11.18
CA GLU A 87 -8.44 -2.35 11.54
C GLU A 87 -9.19 -1.81 10.34
N ASN A 88 -8.52 -1.71 9.19
CA ASN A 88 -9.15 -1.18 7.99
C ASN A 88 -10.15 -2.14 7.33
N HIS A 89 -10.06 -3.44 7.58
CA HIS A 89 -10.98 -4.42 7.01
C HIS A 89 -11.17 -4.27 5.50
N TYR A 90 -10.09 -4.45 4.73
CA TYR A 90 -10.14 -4.31 3.28
C TYR A 90 -11.04 -5.35 2.63
N ASP A 91 -11.91 -4.90 1.73
CA ASP A 91 -12.80 -5.78 0.97
C ASP A 91 -12.06 -6.47 -0.18
N ILE A 92 -11.10 -5.75 -0.78
CA ILE A 92 -10.29 -6.26 -1.88
C ILE A 92 -8.83 -5.92 -1.61
N VAL A 93 -7.95 -6.89 -1.83
CA VAL A 93 -6.50 -6.68 -1.79
C VAL A 93 -5.94 -7.06 -3.15
N ILE A 94 -5.27 -6.11 -3.80
CA ILE A 94 -4.63 -6.31 -5.09
C ILE A 94 -3.12 -6.30 -4.87
N ASP A 95 -2.52 -7.48 -4.90
CA ASP A 95 -1.09 -7.64 -4.64
C ASP A 95 -0.30 -7.68 -5.95
N LEU A 96 0.16 -6.52 -6.40
CA LEU A 96 0.99 -6.39 -7.58
C LEU A 96 2.47 -6.67 -7.30
N GLN A 97 2.84 -6.76 -6.02
CA GLN A 97 4.22 -6.99 -5.58
C GLN A 97 4.52 -8.47 -5.40
N GLY A 98 3.51 -9.28 -5.17
CA GLY A 98 3.69 -10.70 -4.91
C GLY A 98 4.13 -11.00 -3.49
N LEU A 99 3.68 -10.21 -2.51
CA LEU A 99 4.05 -10.38 -1.10
C LEU A 99 3.18 -11.38 -0.34
N ILE A 100 2.04 -11.71 -0.91
CA ILE A 100 1.08 -12.60 -0.25
C ILE A 100 1.00 -13.93 -0.99
#